data_ad634eeb2c68bc1550b7d68d2410e9ca
#
_entry.id   ad634eeb2c68bc1550b7d68d2410e9ca
#
_cell.length_a   1.000
_cell.length_b   1.000
_cell.length_c   1.000
_cell.angle_alpha   90.00
_cell.angle_beta   90.00
_cell.angle_gamma   90.00
#
_symmetry.space_group_name_H-M   'P 1'
#
loop_
_entity.id
_entity.type
_entity.pdbx_description
1 polymer ?
#
loop_
_entity_poly.entity_id
_entity_poly.type
_entity_poly.pdbx_seq_one_letter_code
_entity_poly.pdbx_strand_id
1 'polypeptide(L)' 'MKHEYFGLWDSVAKCYAWVGESKSNATFARMCNVMAKDEKTFVGQAPGDYIGFKLAVFEDEQGTFTNDKEKVWEGKPHE' A
#
# COMPACT_ATOMS: atom_id res chain seq x y z
N MET A 1 17.16 -11.56 6.42
CA MET A 1 15.70 -11.63 6.29
C MET A 1 15.19 -10.44 5.51
N LYS A 2 14.29 -10.67 4.59
CA LYS A 2 13.77 -9.61 3.73
C LYS A 2 12.50 -9.01 4.31
N HIS A 3 12.39 -7.69 4.25
CA HIS A 3 11.24 -6.93 4.69
C HIS A 3 10.66 -6.19 3.49
N GLU A 4 9.37 -6.35 3.24
CA GLU A 4 8.71 -5.73 2.11
C GLU A 4 7.98 -4.47 2.56
N TYR A 5 8.22 -3.36 1.85
CA TYR A 5 7.62 -2.07 2.13
C TYR A 5 6.61 -1.69 1.06
N PHE A 6 5.48 -1.19 1.51
CA PHE A 6 4.35 -0.86 0.66
C PHE A 6 3.91 0.58 0.92
N GLY A 7 3.20 1.15 -0.03
CA GLY A 7 2.65 2.48 0.11
C GLY A 7 1.27 2.60 -0.51
N LEU A 8 0.48 3.50 0.03
CA LEU A 8 -0.82 3.87 -0.52
C LEU A 8 -0.68 5.22 -1.23
N TRP A 9 -0.77 5.19 -2.54
CA TRP A 9 -0.70 6.38 -3.39
C TRP A 9 -2.07 7.04 -3.44
N ASP A 10 -2.13 8.32 -3.11
CA ASP A 10 -3.32 9.15 -3.24
C ASP A 10 -3.25 9.88 -4.58
N SER A 11 -4.08 9.48 -5.52
CA SER A 11 -4.03 10.02 -6.88
C SER A 11 -4.56 11.46 -6.97
N VAL A 12 -5.32 11.91 -5.98
CA VAL A 12 -5.82 13.28 -5.92
C VAL A 12 -4.76 14.22 -5.35
N ALA A 13 -4.18 13.84 -4.21
CA ALA A 13 -3.14 14.62 -3.54
C ALA A 13 -1.77 14.51 -4.23
N LYS A 14 -1.57 13.50 -5.08
CA LYS A 14 -0.33 13.24 -5.79
C LYS A 14 0.84 12.95 -4.86
N CYS A 15 0.59 12.19 -3.82
CA CYS A 15 1.61 11.75 -2.87
C CYS A 15 1.18 10.45 -2.18
N TYR A 16 2.13 9.82 -1.50
CA TYR A 16 1.82 8.64 -0.70
C TYR A 16 1.21 9.08 0.63
N ALA A 17 0.00 8.60 0.90
CA ALA A 17 -0.70 8.90 2.15
C ALA A 17 -0.22 8.01 3.30
N TRP A 18 0.38 6.88 2.98
CA TRP A 18 0.86 5.93 3.96
C TRP A 18 1.99 5.08 3.37
N VAL A 19 3.00 4.78 4.16
CA VAL A 19 4.08 3.86 3.81
C VAL A 19 4.38 3.00 5.03
N GLY A 20 4.54 1.70 4.83
CA GLY A 20 4.86 0.80 5.93
C GLY A 20 5.23 -0.59 5.47
N GLU A 21 5.62 -1.41 6.42
CA GLU A 21 6.01 -2.79 6.19
C GLU A 21 4.80 -3.70 6.25
N SER A 22 4.79 -4.73 5.38
CA SER A 22 3.81 -5.81 5.46
C SER A 22 4.46 -7.12 5.08
N LYS A 23 3.86 -8.23 5.47
CA LYS A 23 4.46 -9.57 5.29
C LYS A 23 4.49 -10.00 3.84
N SER A 24 3.52 -9.58 3.03
CA SER A 24 3.40 -10.02 1.64
C SER A 24 2.45 -9.12 0.88
N ASN A 25 2.45 -9.25 -0.45
CA ASN A 25 1.50 -8.56 -1.31
C ASN A 25 0.06 -8.89 -0.90
N ALA A 26 -0.23 -10.16 -0.62
CA ALA A 26 -1.57 -10.59 -0.24
C ALA A 26 -2.03 -9.99 1.09
N THR A 27 -1.15 -9.94 2.08
CA THR A 27 -1.47 -9.35 3.39
C THR A 27 -1.72 -7.86 3.26
N PHE A 28 -0.90 -7.16 2.48
CA PHE A 28 -1.10 -5.73 2.23
C PHE A 28 -2.41 -5.47 1.48
N ALA A 29 -2.69 -6.25 0.43
CA ALA A 29 -3.93 -6.11 -0.33
C ALA A 29 -5.16 -6.35 0.55
N ARG A 30 -5.10 -7.31 1.46
CA ARG A 30 -6.17 -7.57 2.42
C ARG A 30 -6.39 -6.36 3.34
N MET A 31 -5.31 -5.78 3.85
CA MET A 31 -5.39 -4.58 4.68
C MET A 31 -6.09 -3.45 3.93
N CYS A 32 -5.71 -3.24 2.67
CA CYS A 32 -6.33 -2.22 1.83
C CYS A 32 -7.83 -2.48 1.62
N ASN A 33 -8.20 -3.74 1.39
CA ASN A 33 -9.61 -4.10 1.22
C ASN A 33 -10.44 -3.84 2.48
N VAL A 34 -9.87 -4.16 3.64
CA VAL A 34 -10.53 -3.90 4.93
C VAL A 34 -10.73 -2.39 5.12
N MET A 35 -9.68 -1.60 4.86
CA MET A 35 -9.77 -0.14 4.96
C MET A 35 -10.79 0.44 3.99
N ALA A 36 -10.84 -0.07 2.77
CA ALA A 36 -11.75 0.43 1.74
C ALA A 36 -13.23 0.22 2.12
N LYS A 37 -13.52 -0.76 2.95
CA LYS A 37 -14.88 -1.05 3.43
C LYS A 37 -15.24 -0.28 4.70
N ASP A 38 -14.27 0.35 5.34
CA ASP A 38 -14.47 1.06 6.59
C ASP A 38 -14.44 2.57 6.34
N GLU A 39 -15.62 3.19 6.33
CA GLU A 39 -15.80 4.62 6.06
C GLU A 39 -15.11 5.52 7.09
N LYS A 40 -14.67 4.97 8.21
CA LYS A 40 -13.91 5.72 9.22
C LYS A 40 -12.46 5.90 8.85
N THR A 41 -11.96 5.12 7.89
CA THR A 41 -10.57 5.24 7.41
C THR A 41 -10.49 6.22 6.24
N PHE A 42 -9.30 6.80 6.05
CA PHE A 42 -9.11 7.71 4.92
C PHE A 42 -9.29 7.01 3.57
N VAL A 43 -8.91 5.74 3.47
CA VAL A 43 -9.13 4.96 2.25
C VAL A 43 -10.62 4.71 2.04
N GLY A 44 -11.35 4.36 3.10
CA GLY A 44 -12.78 4.05 3.01
C GLY A 44 -13.64 5.25 2.64
N GLN A 45 -13.15 6.48 2.89
CA GLN A 45 -13.88 7.69 2.52
C GLN A 45 -13.87 7.94 1.01
N ALA A 46 -12.83 7.51 0.32
CA ALA A 46 -12.70 7.70 -1.13
C ALA A 46 -11.81 6.61 -1.73
N PRO A 47 -12.24 5.33 -1.68
CA PRO A 47 -11.35 4.23 -2.06
C PRO A 47 -10.87 4.28 -3.51
N GLY A 48 -11.65 4.87 -4.41
CA GLY A 48 -11.25 5.02 -5.82
C GLY A 48 -10.07 5.94 -6.04
N ASP A 49 -9.68 6.73 -5.04
CA ASP A 49 -8.54 7.65 -5.14
C ASP A 49 -7.21 6.96 -4.82
N TYR A 50 -7.22 5.75 -4.27
CA TYR A 50 -6.03 5.10 -3.73
C TYR A 50 -5.59 3.90 -4.54
N ILE A 51 -4.25 3.80 -4.69
CA ILE A 51 -3.61 2.66 -5.34
C ILE A 51 -2.51 2.16 -4.39
N GLY A 52 -2.46 0.85 -4.16
CA GLY A 52 -1.44 0.24 -3.32
C GLY A 52 -0.28 -0.27 -4.14
N PHE A 53 0.94 0.14 -3.78
CA PHE A 53 2.17 -0.30 -4.44
C PHE A 53 3.08 -1.01 -3.44
N LYS A 54 3.78 -2.03 -3.92
CA LYS A 54 5.00 -2.48 -3.29
C LYS A 54 6.10 -1.52 -3.73
N LEU A 55 6.88 -1.01 -2.80
CA LEU A 55 7.86 0.05 -3.09
C LEU A 55 9.29 -0.45 -3.08
N ALA A 56 9.63 -1.30 -2.11
CA ALA A 56 11.01 -1.72 -1.90
C ALA A 56 11.08 -2.97 -1.05
N VAL A 57 12.24 -3.64 -1.12
CA VAL A 57 12.59 -4.74 -0.22
C VAL A 57 13.83 -4.33 0.55
N PHE A 58 13.80 -4.49 1.86
CA PHE A 58 14.93 -4.25 2.74
C PHE A 58 15.53 -5.58 3.19
N GLU A 59 16.84 -5.76 2.98
CA GLU A 59 17.57 -6.93 3.47
C GLU A 59 18.28 -6.53 4.76
N ASP A 60 17.84 -7.07 5.90
CA ASP A 60 18.32 -6.64 7.20
C ASP A 60 19.71 -7.14 7.56
N GLU A 61 20.18 -8.20 6.92
CA GLU A 61 21.56 -8.69 7.14
C GLU A 61 22.59 -7.81 6.47
N GLN A 62 22.22 -7.19 5.35
CA GLN A 62 23.13 -6.35 4.56
C GLN A 62 22.87 -4.86 4.72
N GLY A 63 21.70 -4.51 5.24
CA GLY A 63 21.28 -3.11 5.38
C GLY A 63 21.01 -2.43 4.04
N THR A 64 20.52 -3.18 3.04
CA THR A 64 20.31 -2.66 1.70
C THR A 64 18.83 -2.62 1.33
N PHE A 65 18.44 -1.55 0.63
CA PHE A 65 17.13 -1.44 0.00
C PHE A 65 17.24 -1.73 -1.49
N THR A 66 16.32 -2.52 -2.01
CA THR A 66 16.18 -2.73 -3.44
C THR A 66 14.82 -2.15 -3.84
N ASN A 67 14.83 -1.22 -4.79
CA ASN A 67 13.59 -0.65 -5.31
C ASN A 67 12.89 -1.69 -6.18
N ASP A 68 11.59 -1.87 -5.94
CA ASP A 68 10.81 -2.88 -6.63
C ASP A 68 9.35 -2.41 -6.68
N LYS A 69 9.10 -1.39 -7.49
CA LYS A 69 7.78 -0.77 -7.54
C LYS A 69 6.82 -1.60 -8.40
N GLU A 70 5.76 -2.07 -7.75
CA GLU A 70 4.76 -2.93 -8.37
C GLU A 70 3.37 -2.58 -7.85
N LYS A 71 2.40 -2.43 -8.74
CA LYS A 71 1.01 -2.21 -8.30
C LYS A 71 0.47 -3.52 -7.73
N VAL A 72 0.00 -3.47 -6.48
CA VAL A 72 -0.51 -4.64 -5.74
C VAL A 72 -2.00 -4.56 -5.53
N TRP A 73 -2.54 -3.35 -5.40
CA TRP A 73 -3.95 -3.15 -5.08
C TRP A 73 -4.44 -1.87 -5.72
N GLU A 74 -5.70 -1.88 -6.13
CA GLU A 74 -6.33 -0.68 -6.68
C GLU A 74 -7.71 -0.54 -6.06
N GLY A 75 -7.97 0.60 -5.44
CA GLY A 75 -9.27 0.89 -4.86
C GLY A 75 -10.29 1.19 -5.95
N LYS A 76 -11.55 0.89 -5.63
CA LYS A 76 -12.67 1.15 -6.55
C LYS A 76 -13.64 2.13 -5.89
N PRO A 77 -14.21 3.07 -6.66
CA PRO A 77 -15.19 3.99 -6.11
C PRO A 77 -16.37 3.23 -5.52
N HIS A 78 -17.02 3.84 -4.53
CA HIS A 78 -18.31 3.36 -4.06
C HIS A 78 -19.34 3.45 -5.19
N GLU A 79 -20.17 2.45 -5.29
CA GLU A 79 -21.28 2.46 -6.26
C GLU A 79 -22.54 3.06 -5.66
#